data_40be743e4544b97d7d42f663fe24b9f6
#
_entry.id   40be743e4544b97d7d42f663fe24b9f6
#
_cell.length_a   1.000
_cell.length_b   1.000
_cell.length_c   1.000
_cell.angle_alpha   90.00
_cell.angle_beta   90.00
_cell.angle_gamma   90.00
#
_symmetry.space_group_name_H-M   'P 1'
#
loop_
_entity.id
_entity.type
_entity.pdbx_description
1 polymer ?
#
loop_
_entity_poly.entity_id
_entity_poly.type
_entity_poly.pdbx_seq_one_letter_code
_entity_poly.pdbx_strand_id
1 'polypeptide(L)'
;TLRPGDLCIRDLGYYSLDDLDQMDQRGVYYISRLKLNNRVYIKNEFPEYFRNGTVKKQSQYIKVDLEHIMNTLKPGQVYEIKDAYIGKDKKLFTRVIMYRLTGKQLRERMKKQVYTESKKGITYSEKSKRLAGMNLYVTNTPWEIVPMEQIHDFYSLRWQVEIIFKNWKSLFQIHHWQNIKQERLECHVYGKLISIFLCSSIMFKMRQLILQKKQKELSEYKAIGMIQDHLSILYQSIEQNTQEITKILIRLFYLLQKNGRKSHRYDKKTVFDILGVVYEYNGLRKQKKTA
;
A
#
# COMPACT_ATOMS: atom_id res chain seq x y z
N THR A 1 0.01 15.09 9.51
CA THR A 1 0.40 14.77 10.92
C THR A 1 -0.37 13.53 11.36
N LEU A 2 0.36 12.47 11.70
CA LEU A 2 -0.21 11.22 12.20
C LEU A 2 -0.67 11.39 13.67
N ARG A 3 -1.81 10.79 14.02
CA ARG A 3 -2.39 10.79 15.37
C ARG A 3 -2.25 9.40 15.98
N PRO A 4 -2.28 9.27 17.34
CA PRO A 4 -2.35 7.97 17.99
C PRO A 4 -3.53 7.14 17.43
N GLY A 5 -3.28 5.87 17.15
CA GLY A 5 -4.25 4.95 16.52
C GLY A 5 -4.28 4.96 14.99
N ASP A 6 -3.65 5.93 14.32
CA ASP A 6 -3.52 5.90 12.85
C ASP A 6 -2.58 4.76 12.40
N LEU A 7 -2.85 4.17 11.24
CA LEU A 7 -1.98 3.19 10.61
C LEU A 7 -1.19 3.82 9.44
N CYS A 8 0.12 3.89 9.58
CA CYS A 8 1.04 4.36 8.54
C CYS A 8 1.62 3.21 7.74
N ILE A 9 1.33 3.15 6.43
CA ILE A 9 1.91 2.14 5.52
C ILE A 9 3.06 2.80 4.75
N ARG A 10 4.30 2.34 5.00
CA ARG A 10 5.52 2.99 4.46
C ARG A 10 6.18 2.18 3.36
N ASP A 11 6.64 2.88 2.33
CA ASP A 11 7.50 2.30 1.30
C ASP A 11 8.90 1.98 1.87
N LEU A 12 9.55 0.98 1.28
CA LEU A 12 10.92 0.60 1.64
C LEU A 12 11.94 1.74 1.44
N GLY A 13 11.67 2.66 0.52
CA GLY A 13 12.51 3.86 0.30
C GLY A 13 12.54 4.80 1.50
N TYR A 14 11.48 4.83 2.29
CA TYR A 14 11.34 5.64 3.51
C TYR A 14 11.60 4.85 4.79
N TYR A 15 12.20 3.67 4.69
CA TYR A 15 12.49 2.84 5.85
C TYR A 15 13.60 3.45 6.72
N SER A 16 13.26 3.82 7.94
CA SER A 16 14.14 4.30 9.00
C SER A 16 13.72 3.69 10.33
N LEU A 17 14.67 3.13 11.09
CA LEU A 17 14.39 2.58 12.42
C LEU A 17 13.97 3.67 13.41
N ASP A 18 14.58 4.85 13.32
CA ASP A 18 14.27 5.95 14.21
C ASP A 18 12.86 6.48 13.98
N ASP A 19 12.42 6.56 12.71
CA ASP A 19 11.05 6.98 12.41
C ASP A 19 10.02 5.95 12.90
N LEU A 20 10.32 4.64 12.77
CA LEU A 20 9.44 3.59 13.27
C LEU A 20 9.33 3.62 14.79
N ASP A 21 10.45 3.84 15.48
CA ASP A 21 10.49 4.01 16.93
C ASP A 21 9.70 5.26 17.40
N GLN A 22 9.86 6.39 16.72
CA GLN A 22 9.08 7.60 17.00
C GLN A 22 7.58 7.41 16.77
N MET A 23 7.18 6.64 15.76
CA MET A 23 5.76 6.31 15.54
C MET A 23 5.23 5.47 16.68
N ASP A 24 5.97 4.45 17.11
CA ASP A 24 5.60 3.57 18.22
C ASP A 24 5.41 4.36 19.51
N GLN A 25 6.38 5.22 19.87
CA GLN A 25 6.34 6.09 21.04
C GLN A 25 5.14 7.05 21.03
N ARG A 26 4.64 7.42 19.85
CA ARG A 26 3.48 8.29 19.66
C ARG A 26 2.16 7.54 19.59
N GLY A 27 2.15 6.22 19.76
CA GLY A 27 0.96 5.39 19.62
C GLY A 27 0.43 5.28 18.18
N VAL A 28 1.29 5.51 17.18
CA VAL A 28 0.96 5.37 15.77
C VAL A 28 1.36 3.97 15.31
N TYR A 29 0.43 3.27 14.68
CA TYR A 29 0.71 1.98 14.06
C TYR A 29 1.43 2.14 12.74
N TYR A 30 2.29 1.16 12.42
CA TYR A 30 2.98 1.13 11.13
C TYR A 30 3.00 -0.27 10.52
N ILE A 31 3.01 -0.33 9.18
CA ILE A 31 3.39 -1.51 8.40
C ILE A 31 4.42 -1.04 7.38
N SER A 32 5.61 -1.63 7.42
CA SER A 32 6.69 -1.33 6.47
C SER A 32 7.34 -2.61 5.98
N ARG A 33 7.96 -2.56 4.80
CA ARG A 33 8.87 -3.63 4.41
C ARG A 33 10.19 -3.49 5.15
N LEU A 34 10.75 -4.64 5.54
CA LEU A 34 12.08 -4.70 6.13
C LEU A 34 13.13 -4.91 5.03
N LYS A 35 14.19 -4.11 5.06
CA LYS A 35 15.36 -4.32 4.19
C LYS A 35 16.06 -5.64 4.56
N LEU A 36 16.40 -6.46 3.56
CA LEU A 36 17.00 -7.78 3.77
C LEU A 36 18.39 -7.77 4.44
N ASN A 37 19.05 -6.61 4.46
CA ASN A 37 20.32 -6.41 5.16
C ASN A 37 20.16 -6.15 6.66
N ASN A 38 18.96 -5.85 7.13
CA ASN A 38 18.71 -5.69 8.56
C ASN A 38 18.83 -7.03 9.30
N ARG A 39 19.31 -6.93 10.52
CA ARG A 39 19.42 -8.07 11.42
C ARG A 39 18.15 -8.13 12.27
N VAL A 40 17.57 -9.31 12.34
CA VAL A 40 16.43 -9.64 13.20
C VAL A 40 16.96 -10.49 14.35
N TYR A 41 16.50 -10.20 15.54
CA TYR A 41 16.87 -10.88 16.77
C TYR A 41 15.63 -11.27 17.57
N ILE A 42 15.78 -12.27 18.41
CA ILE A 42 14.86 -12.61 19.48
C ILE A 42 15.61 -12.48 20.82
N LYS A 43 14.87 -12.27 21.90
CA LYS A 43 15.47 -12.24 23.25
C LYS A 43 16.02 -13.63 23.58
N ASN A 44 17.21 -13.68 24.15
CA ASN A 44 17.78 -14.93 24.64
C ASN A 44 17.20 -15.24 26.03
N GLU A 45 16.60 -16.40 26.17
CA GLU A 45 16.05 -16.86 27.46
C GLU A 45 17.15 -17.22 28.46
N PHE A 46 18.35 -17.61 27.97
CA PHE A 46 19.49 -18.02 28.77
C PHE A 46 20.74 -17.16 28.44
N PRO A 47 20.72 -15.85 28.79
CA PRO A 47 21.86 -15.00 28.53
C PRO A 47 23.05 -15.34 29.45
N GLU A 48 24.25 -15.14 28.96
CA GLU A 48 25.46 -15.27 29.75
C GLU A 48 25.65 -14.08 30.70
N TYR A 49 26.22 -14.36 31.85
CA TYR A 49 26.50 -13.37 32.88
C TYR A 49 28.01 -13.23 33.10
N PHE A 50 28.45 -12.04 33.46
CA PHE A 50 29.77 -11.82 34.03
C PHE A 50 29.81 -12.30 35.48
N ARG A 51 31.04 -12.42 36.02
CA ARG A 51 31.22 -12.83 37.44
C ARG A 51 30.55 -11.90 38.47
N ASN A 52 30.31 -10.65 38.11
CA ASN A 52 29.62 -9.68 38.91
C ASN A 52 28.07 -9.71 38.80
N GLY A 53 27.53 -10.71 38.13
CA GLY A 53 26.07 -10.87 37.93
C GLY A 53 25.46 -10.01 36.83
N THR A 54 26.24 -9.18 36.14
CA THR A 54 25.71 -8.38 35.01
C THR A 54 25.62 -9.22 33.73
N VAL A 55 24.57 -9.02 32.95
CA VAL A 55 24.34 -9.75 31.68
C VAL A 55 25.35 -9.29 30.63
N LYS A 56 25.98 -10.23 29.94
CA LYS A 56 26.83 -9.93 28.77
C LYS A 56 25.95 -9.43 27.63
N LYS A 57 26.11 -8.17 27.20
CA LYS A 57 25.29 -7.54 26.13
C LYS A 57 25.21 -8.36 24.86
N GLN A 58 26.27 -9.08 24.48
CA GLN A 58 26.30 -9.90 23.27
C GLN A 58 25.41 -11.13 23.33
N SER A 59 25.14 -11.67 24.54
CA SER A 59 24.31 -12.86 24.74
C SER A 59 22.82 -12.55 24.98
N GLN A 60 22.45 -11.27 25.14
CA GLN A 60 21.07 -10.88 25.40
C GLN A 60 20.12 -11.21 24.24
N TYR A 61 20.62 -11.26 23.03
CA TYR A 61 19.83 -11.46 21.83
C TYR A 61 20.45 -12.53 20.92
N ILE A 62 19.61 -13.41 20.39
CA ILE A 62 19.96 -14.41 19.40
C ILE A 62 19.57 -13.89 18.03
N LYS A 63 20.51 -13.91 17.09
CA LYS A 63 20.23 -13.53 15.70
C LYS A 63 19.39 -14.61 15.01
N VAL A 64 18.28 -14.20 14.39
CA VAL A 64 17.41 -15.11 13.66
C VAL A 64 18.01 -15.42 12.28
N ASP A 65 18.03 -16.70 11.92
CA ASP A 65 18.36 -17.14 10.57
C ASP A 65 17.12 -17.13 9.67
N LEU A 66 16.98 -16.01 8.96
CA LEU A 66 15.85 -15.79 8.06
C LEU A 66 15.87 -16.73 6.84
N GLU A 67 17.05 -17.19 6.42
CA GLU A 67 17.21 -18.09 5.28
C GLU A 67 16.74 -19.51 5.66
N HIS A 68 17.10 -19.96 6.85
CA HIS A 68 16.61 -21.23 7.39
C HIS A 68 15.08 -21.23 7.48
N ILE A 69 14.47 -20.20 8.11
CA ILE A 69 13.01 -20.10 8.21
C ILE A 69 12.37 -20.07 6.82
N MET A 70 12.91 -19.29 5.88
CA MET A 70 12.38 -19.23 4.52
C MET A 70 12.33 -20.62 3.88
N ASN A 71 13.35 -21.44 4.07
CA ASN A 71 13.44 -22.77 3.46
C ASN A 71 12.45 -23.77 4.04
N THR A 72 12.02 -23.60 5.30
CA THR A 72 11.01 -24.44 5.94
C THR A 72 9.57 -24.09 5.52
N LEU A 73 9.33 -22.84 5.04
CA LEU A 73 7.99 -22.38 4.66
C LEU A 73 7.57 -22.92 3.29
N LYS A 74 6.29 -23.21 3.12
CA LYS A 74 5.69 -23.53 1.82
C LYS A 74 5.42 -22.24 1.02
N PRO A 75 5.41 -22.27 -0.33
CA PRO A 75 5.02 -21.12 -1.14
C PRO A 75 3.65 -20.56 -0.75
N GLY A 76 3.57 -19.25 -0.51
CA GLY A 76 2.35 -18.58 -0.05
C GLY A 76 2.13 -18.62 1.47
N GLN A 77 2.94 -19.34 2.21
CA GLN A 77 2.84 -19.41 3.67
C GLN A 77 3.39 -18.14 4.33
N VAL A 78 2.78 -17.80 5.47
CA VAL A 78 3.19 -16.70 6.34
C VAL A 78 3.77 -17.27 7.62
N TYR A 79 4.77 -16.61 8.16
CA TYR A 79 5.38 -16.90 9.45
C TYR A 79 5.60 -15.61 10.24
N GLU A 80 5.37 -15.63 11.53
CA GLU A 80 5.49 -14.46 12.40
C GLU A 80 6.50 -14.70 13.51
N ILE A 81 7.34 -13.69 13.76
CA ILE A 81 8.14 -13.53 14.96
C ILE A 81 7.51 -12.39 15.76
N LYS A 82 6.75 -12.74 16.81
CA LYS A 82 5.97 -11.76 17.59
C LYS A 82 6.86 -10.81 18.36
N ASP A 83 7.87 -11.33 19.06
CA ASP A 83 8.78 -10.60 19.95
C ASP A 83 10.14 -10.43 19.27
N ALA A 84 10.13 -9.76 18.13
CA ALA A 84 11.33 -9.51 17.37
C ALA A 84 12.00 -8.19 17.76
N TYR A 85 13.30 -8.15 17.64
CA TYR A 85 14.14 -6.96 17.79
C TYR A 85 14.89 -6.71 16.49
N ILE A 86 14.76 -5.52 15.93
CA ILE A 86 15.43 -5.16 14.68
C ILE A 86 16.43 -4.03 14.91
N GLY A 87 17.53 -4.08 14.18
CA GLY A 87 18.62 -3.09 14.27
C GLY A 87 19.90 -3.68 14.81
N LYS A 88 21.01 -2.94 14.65
CA LYS A 88 22.34 -3.38 15.10
C LYS A 88 22.59 -2.96 16.54
N ASP A 89 22.60 -1.68 16.78
CA ASP A 89 22.93 -1.07 18.08
C ASP A 89 21.67 -0.73 18.86
N LYS A 90 20.78 0.05 18.28
CA LYS A 90 19.43 0.28 18.79
C LYS A 90 18.54 -0.89 18.38
N LYS A 91 17.89 -1.50 19.35
CA LYS A 91 16.97 -2.62 19.15
C LYS A 91 15.53 -2.11 19.22
N LEU A 92 14.87 -2.02 18.07
CA LEU A 92 13.44 -1.71 18.00
C LEU A 92 12.66 -3.01 18.23
N PHE A 93 11.86 -3.04 19.28
CA PHE A 93 10.90 -4.12 19.54
C PHE A 93 9.73 -4.03 18.55
N THR A 94 9.39 -5.14 17.90
CA THR A 94 8.39 -5.15 16.83
C THR A 94 7.97 -6.57 16.48
N ARG A 95 6.91 -6.72 15.70
CA ARG A 95 6.53 -7.96 15.03
C ARG A 95 7.20 -8.02 13.66
N VAL A 96 7.80 -9.14 13.33
CA VAL A 96 8.36 -9.40 11.98
C VAL A 96 7.56 -10.49 11.30
N ILE A 97 6.98 -10.16 10.15
CA ILE A 97 6.18 -11.09 9.35
C ILE A 97 6.95 -11.46 8.09
N MET A 98 7.06 -12.76 7.85
CA MET A 98 7.72 -13.37 6.70
C MET A 98 6.66 -13.97 5.79
N TYR A 99 6.59 -13.53 4.53
CA TYR A 99 5.71 -14.08 3.52
C TYR A 99 6.52 -14.78 2.42
N ARG A 100 6.39 -16.09 2.30
CA ARG A 100 7.02 -16.87 1.23
C ARG A 100 6.28 -16.63 -0.08
N LEU A 101 6.99 -16.15 -1.10
CA LEU A 101 6.40 -15.90 -2.41
C LEU A 101 5.92 -17.20 -3.07
N THR A 102 4.81 -17.11 -3.78
CA THR A 102 4.37 -18.18 -4.68
C THR A 102 5.35 -18.31 -5.86
N GLY A 103 5.37 -19.46 -6.50
CA GLY A 103 6.25 -19.69 -7.65
C GLY A 103 6.05 -18.66 -8.79
N LYS A 104 4.81 -18.18 -8.99
CA LYS A 104 4.51 -17.11 -9.97
C LYS A 104 5.15 -15.78 -9.56
N GLN A 105 4.94 -15.37 -8.30
CA GLN A 105 5.51 -14.11 -7.76
C GLN A 105 7.04 -14.13 -7.77
N LEU A 106 7.64 -15.28 -7.45
CA LEU A 106 9.09 -15.44 -7.48
C LEU A 106 9.64 -15.28 -8.90
N ARG A 107 9.05 -15.97 -9.89
CA ARG A 107 9.45 -15.83 -11.30
C ARG A 107 9.35 -14.38 -11.80
N GLU A 108 8.27 -13.67 -11.47
CA GLU A 108 8.11 -12.26 -11.80
C GLU A 108 9.20 -11.39 -11.16
N ARG A 109 9.54 -11.65 -9.91
CA ARG A 109 10.61 -10.94 -9.19
C ARG A 109 11.98 -11.19 -9.82
N MET A 110 12.32 -12.43 -10.13
CA MET A 110 13.60 -12.79 -10.76
C MET A 110 13.75 -12.11 -12.12
N LYS A 111 12.71 -12.14 -12.97
CA LYS A 111 12.70 -11.41 -14.25
C LYS A 111 12.96 -9.91 -14.05
N LYS A 112 12.33 -9.30 -13.04
CA LYS A 112 12.52 -7.88 -12.73
C LYS A 112 13.92 -7.58 -12.19
N GLN A 113 14.52 -8.47 -11.41
CA GLN A 113 15.91 -8.34 -10.95
C GLN A 113 16.88 -8.35 -12.13
N VAL A 114 16.81 -9.36 -12.99
CA VAL A 114 17.66 -9.47 -14.20
C VAL A 114 17.51 -8.22 -15.08
N TYR A 115 16.28 -7.77 -15.35
CA TYR A 115 16.05 -6.54 -16.11
C TYR A 115 16.70 -5.31 -15.45
N THR A 116 16.63 -5.23 -14.11
CA THR A 116 17.20 -4.09 -13.36
C THR A 116 18.72 -4.14 -13.37
N GLU A 117 19.32 -5.32 -13.20
CA GLU A 117 20.76 -5.52 -13.31
C GLU A 117 21.30 -5.07 -14.69
N SER A 118 20.65 -5.53 -15.76
CA SER A 118 21.02 -5.14 -17.12
C SER A 118 20.86 -3.64 -17.38
N LYS A 119 19.71 -3.06 -16.97
CA LYS A 119 19.41 -1.64 -17.23
C LYS A 119 20.26 -0.65 -16.44
N LYS A 120 20.63 -1.01 -15.21
CA LYS A 120 21.32 -0.10 -14.27
C LYS A 120 22.79 -0.43 -14.09
N GLY A 121 23.31 -1.50 -14.70
CA GLY A 121 24.69 -1.96 -14.53
C GLY A 121 25.02 -2.36 -13.09
N ILE A 122 24.04 -2.83 -12.31
CA ILE A 122 24.20 -3.24 -10.92
C ILE A 122 24.12 -4.76 -10.79
N THR A 123 24.75 -5.33 -9.76
CA THR A 123 24.61 -6.75 -9.43
C THR A 123 24.04 -6.90 -8.03
N TYR A 124 22.98 -7.70 -7.89
CA TYR A 124 22.44 -8.01 -6.58
C TYR A 124 23.37 -8.99 -5.83
N SER A 125 23.56 -8.76 -4.54
CA SER A 125 24.36 -9.66 -3.71
C SER A 125 23.73 -11.07 -3.65
N GLU A 126 24.57 -12.09 -3.48
CA GLU A 126 24.12 -13.50 -3.38
C GLU A 126 23.09 -13.67 -2.24
N LYS A 127 23.28 -13.00 -1.11
CA LYS A 127 22.29 -12.98 -0.02
C LYS A 127 20.94 -12.43 -0.49
N SER A 128 20.94 -11.34 -1.28
CA SER A 128 19.72 -10.75 -1.82
C SER A 128 19.02 -11.68 -2.80
N LYS A 129 19.78 -12.41 -3.61
CA LYS A 129 19.24 -13.42 -4.55
C LYS A 129 18.63 -14.60 -3.81
N ARG A 130 19.33 -15.14 -2.79
CA ARG A 130 18.81 -16.25 -1.96
C ARG A 130 17.51 -15.88 -1.25
N LEU A 131 17.46 -14.68 -0.66
CA LEU A 131 16.28 -14.19 0.04
C LEU A 131 15.18 -13.59 -0.89
N ALA A 132 15.38 -13.61 -2.22
CA ALA A 132 14.42 -13.08 -3.18
C ALA A 132 13.06 -13.80 -3.13
N GLY A 133 13.00 -15.02 -2.62
CA GLY A 133 11.77 -15.81 -2.44
C GLY A 133 10.85 -15.32 -1.31
N MET A 134 11.21 -14.24 -0.62
CA MET A 134 10.50 -13.81 0.59
C MET A 134 10.22 -12.31 0.60
N ASN A 135 9.11 -11.93 1.20
CA ASN A 135 8.86 -10.58 1.68
C ASN A 135 8.97 -10.55 3.20
N LEU A 136 9.67 -9.55 3.71
CA LEU A 136 9.73 -9.25 5.14
C LEU A 136 8.96 -7.97 5.43
N TYR A 137 8.13 -8.01 6.45
CA TYR A 137 7.39 -6.86 6.96
C TYR A 137 7.69 -6.66 8.44
N VAL A 138 7.64 -5.41 8.86
CA VAL A 138 7.70 -5.03 10.28
C VAL A 138 6.46 -4.23 10.63
N THR A 139 5.93 -4.46 11.83
CA THR A 139 4.74 -3.77 12.30
C THR A 139 4.67 -3.78 13.83
N ASN A 140 4.12 -2.71 14.41
CA ASN A 140 3.74 -2.66 15.82
C ASN A 140 2.22 -2.80 16.02
N THR A 141 1.45 -3.12 14.94
CA THR A 141 0.02 -3.36 15.09
C THR A 141 -0.23 -4.59 15.97
N PRO A 142 -1.14 -4.54 16.94
CA PRO A 142 -1.57 -5.74 17.67
C PRO A 142 -2.10 -6.81 16.71
N TRP A 143 -1.87 -8.08 17.03
CA TRP A 143 -2.28 -9.20 16.18
C TRP A 143 -3.82 -9.32 16.11
N GLU A 144 -4.52 -8.84 17.13
CA GLU A 144 -5.98 -8.78 17.20
C GLU A 144 -6.56 -7.79 16.19
N ILE A 145 -5.83 -6.70 15.90
CA ILE A 145 -6.25 -5.66 14.93
C ILE A 145 -5.88 -6.08 13.52
N VAL A 146 -4.62 -6.52 13.31
CA VAL A 146 -4.14 -6.97 12.01
C VAL A 146 -3.40 -8.30 12.15
N PRO A 147 -4.08 -9.43 11.88
CA PRO A 147 -3.47 -10.76 11.86
C PRO A 147 -2.33 -10.85 10.82
N MET A 148 -1.37 -11.75 11.05
CA MET A 148 -0.19 -11.91 10.19
C MET A 148 -0.55 -12.21 8.73
N GLU A 149 -1.65 -12.92 8.49
CA GLU A 149 -2.14 -13.29 7.14
C GLU A 149 -2.58 -12.08 6.33
N GLN A 150 -2.98 -10.99 7.01
CA GLN A 150 -3.47 -9.77 6.37
C GLN A 150 -2.39 -8.73 6.12
N ILE A 151 -1.23 -8.83 6.78
CA ILE A 151 -0.15 -7.82 6.68
C ILE A 151 0.30 -7.61 5.23
N HIS A 152 0.43 -8.69 4.45
CA HIS A 152 0.79 -8.59 3.04
C HIS A 152 -0.25 -7.82 2.22
N ASP A 153 -1.53 -8.08 2.48
CA ASP A 153 -2.65 -7.41 1.82
C ASP A 153 -2.71 -5.94 2.21
N PHE A 154 -2.64 -5.62 3.51
CA PHE A 154 -2.58 -4.23 3.98
C PHE A 154 -1.40 -3.47 3.38
N TYR A 155 -0.22 -4.07 3.35
CA TYR A 155 0.94 -3.43 2.70
C TYR A 155 0.71 -3.16 1.21
N SER A 156 -0.07 -3.98 0.52
CA SER A 156 -0.40 -3.78 -0.89
C SER A 156 -1.19 -2.49 -1.15
N LEU A 157 -1.91 -1.97 -0.13
CA LEU A 157 -2.63 -0.70 -0.21
C LEU A 157 -1.69 0.49 -0.47
N ARG A 158 -0.41 0.38 -0.12
CA ARG A 158 0.61 1.40 -0.46
C ARG A 158 0.59 1.77 -1.94
N TRP A 159 0.28 0.81 -2.80
CA TRP A 159 0.21 1.03 -4.24
C TRP A 159 -0.86 2.06 -4.67
N GLN A 160 -1.83 2.36 -3.81
CA GLN A 160 -2.87 3.35 -4.11
C GLN A 160 -2.27 4.74 -4.34
N VAL A 161 -1.23 5.12 -3.61
CA VAL A 161 -0.52 6.40 -3.79
C VAL A 161 0.12 6.48 -5.19
N GLU A 162 0.70 5.38 -5.68
CA GLU A 162 1.28 5.33 -7.03
C GLU A 162 0.21 5.47 -8.13
N ILE A 163 -0.98 4.90 -7.90
CA ILE A 163 -2.13 5.06 -8.82
C ILE A 163 -2.58 6.52 -8.87
N ILE A 164 -2.66 7.19 -7.73
CA ILE A 164 -3.03 8.61 -7.66
C ILE A 164 -2.02 9.45 -8.46
N PHE A 165 -0.72 9.31 -8.22
CA PHE A 165 0.29 10.05 -8.96
C PHE A 165 0.29 9.71 -10.46
N LYS A 166 0.02 8.46 -10.81
CA LYS A 166 -0.13 8.05 -12.21
C LYS A 166 -1.30 8.77 -12.87
N ASN A 167 -2.44 8.84 -12.20
CA ASN A 167 -3.62 9.56 -12.70
C ASN A 167 -3.33 11.05 -12.88
N TRP A 168 -2.66 11.69 -11.90
CA TRP A 168 -2.28 13.10 -11.98
C TRP A 168 -1.36 13.38 -13.17
N LYS A 169 -0.39 12.51 -13.41
CA LYS A 169 0.53 12.63 -14.56
C LYS A 169 -0.16 12.37 -15.88
N SER A 170 -0.99 11.33 -15.97
CA SER A 170 -1.56 10.88 -17.25
C SER A 170 -2.77 11.71 -17.69
N LEU A 171 -3.65 12.09 -16.74
CA LEU A 171 -4.90 12.78 -17.06
C LEU A 171 -4.77 14.30 -16.95
N PHE A 172 -4.08 14.79 -15.92
CA PHE A 172 -3.95 16.23 -15.67
C PHE A 172 -2.59 16.79 -16.12
N GLN A 173 -1.67 15.93 -16.58
CA GLN A 173 -0.34 16.35 -17.03
C GLN A 173 0.36 17.29 -16.04
N ILE A 174 0.27 17.00 -14.72
CA ILE A 174 0.75 17.90 -13.66
C ILE A 174 2.27 18.12 -13.73
N HIS A 175 3.01 17.28 -14.43
CA HIS A 175 4.45 17.35 -14.59
C HIS A 175 4.88 18.05 -15.89
N HIS A 176 3.95 18.43 -16.76
CA HIS A 176 4.24 19.15 -18.00
C HIS A 176 4.10 20.66 -17.78
N TRP A 177 5.22 21.34 -17.87
CA TRP A 177 5.32 22.79 -17.73
C TRP A 177 6.06 23.37 -18.94
N GLN A 178 5.61 24.52 -19.41
CA GLN A 178 6.33 25.33 -20.37
C GLN A 178 7.24 26.28 -19.61
N ASN A 179 8.27 26.80 -20.28
CA ASN A 179 9.10 27.86 -19.68
C ASN A 179 8.31 29.18 -19.67
N ILE A 180 7.71 29.50 -18.55
CA ILE A 180 6.83 30.66 -18.33
C ILE A 180 7.23 31.38 -17.05
N LYS A 181 6.75 32.62 -16.89
CA LYS A 181 6.94 33.39 -15.66
C LYS A 181 6.34 32.67 -14.45
N GLN A 182 6.94 32.86 -13.28
CA GLN A 182 6.56 32.17 -12.04
C GLN A 182 5.07 32.31 -11.71
N GLU A 183 4.52 33.53 -11.83
CA GLU A 183 3.13 33.80 -11.47
C GLU A 183 2.16 33.03 -12.38
N ARG A 184 2.48 32.91 -13.67
CA ARG A 184 1.70 32.10 -14.60
C ARG A 184 1.85 30.61 -14.30
N LEU A 185 3.04 30.15 -13.90
CA LEU A 185 3.24 28.78 -13.47
C LEU A 185 2.36 28.45 -12.28
N GLU A 186 2.35 29.30 -11.26
CA GLU A 186 1.52 29.14 -10.06
C GLU A 186 0.03 29.08 -10.42
N CYS A 187 -0.49 29.98 -11.27
CA CYS A 187 -1.86 29.93 -11.76
C CYS A 187 -2.18 28.58 -12.43
N HIS A 188 -1.29 28.07 -13.30
CA HIS A 188 -1.48 26.77 -13.94
C HIS A 188 -1.44 25.62 -12.95
N VAL A 189 -0.54 25.65 -11.95
CA VAL A 189 -0.50 24.63 -10.90
C VAL A 189 -1.78 24.60 -10.11
N TYR A 190 -2.27 25.77 -9.64
CA TYR A 190 -3.50 25.86 -8.89
C TYR A 190 -4.70 25.42 -9.74
N GLY A 191 -4.80 25.82 -11.01
CA GLY A 191 -5.85 25.38 -11.91
C GLY A 191 -5.89 23.85 -12.08
N LYS A 192 -4.72 23.21 -12.24
CA LYS A 192 -4.63 21.75 -12.30
C LYS A 192 -5.01 21.08 -10.97
N LEU A 193 -4.57 21.64 -9.83
CA LEU A 193 -4.93 21.12 -8.51
C LEU A 193 -6.43 21.23 -8.23
N ILE A 194 -7.07 22.34 -8.60
CA ILE A 194 -8.52 22.51 -8.51
C ILE A 194 -9.25 21.47 -9.37
N SER A 195 -8.80 21.28 -10.61
CA SER A 195 -9.39 20.27 -11.51
C SER A 195 -9.24 18.85 -10.94
N ILE A 196 -8.06 18.51 -10.37
CA ILE A 196 -7.81 17.23 -9.69
C ILE A 196 -8.77 17.07 -8.51
N PHE A 197 -8.93 18.11 -7.69
CA PHE A 197 -9.79 18.08 -6.51
C PHE A 197 -11.24 17.86 -6.89
N LEU A 198 -11.75 18.61 -7.86
CA LEU A 198 -13.14 18.50 -8.33
C LEU A 198 -13.42 17.11 -8.93
N CYS A 199 -12.58 16.66 -9.87
CA CYS A 199 -12.73 15.35 -10.49
C CYS A 199 -12.65 14.22 -9.47
N SER A 200 -11.72 14.30 -8.53
CA SER A 200 -11.56 13.28 -7.49
C SER A 200 -12.76 13.25 -6.54
N SER A 201 -13.26 14.41 -6.13
CA SER A 201 -14.43 14.53 -5.23
C SER A 201 -15.69 13.92 -5.87
N ILE A 202 -15.95 14.25 -7.13
CA ILE A 202 -17.08 13.66 -7.88
C ILE A 202 -16.86 12.14 -8.04
N MET A 203 -15.66 11.72 -8.41
CA MET A 203 -15.34 10.30 -8.60
C MET A 203 -15.56 9.49 -7.32
N PHE A 204 -15.08 9.97 -6.16
CA PHE A 204 -15.25 9.26 -4.89
C PHE A 204 -16.73 9.13 -4.53
N LYS A 205 -17.53 10.21 -4.72
CA LYS A 205 -18.95 10.17 -4.46
C LYS A 205 -19.71 9.21 -5.39
N MET A 206 -19.41 9.26 -6.69
CA MET A 206 -19.97 8.33 -7.67
C MET A 206 -19.54 6.87 -7.41
N ARG A 207 -18.28 6.64 -7.05
CA ARG A 207 -17.78 5.32 -6.65
C ARG A 207 -18.56 4.76 -5.48
N GLN A 208 -18.77 5.56 -4.43
CA GLN A 208 -19.56 5.17 -3.26
C GLN A 208 -21.00 4.78 -3.67
N LEU A 209 -21.68 5.63 -4.43
CA LEU A 209 -23.06 5.38 -4.88
C LEU A 209 -23.18 4.16 -5.79
N ILE A 210 -22.26 3.98 -6.75
CA ILE A 210 -22.28 2.82 -7.67
C ILE A 210 -21.97 1.53 -6.90
N LEU A 211 -21.07 1.60 -5.95
CA LEU A 211 -20.73 0.45 -5.12
C LEU A 211 -21.92 0.05 -4.23
N GLN A 212 -22.56 1.00 -3.56
CA GLN A 212 -23.73 0.75 -2.72
C GLN A 212 -24.93 0.24 -3.52
N LYS A 213 -25.27 0.91 -4.63
CA LYS A 213 -26.50 0.61 -5.40
C LYS A 213 -26.34 -0.54 -6.38
N LYS A 214 -25.16 -0.75 -6.94
CA LYS A 214 -24.93 -1.67 -8.07
C LYS A 214 -23.86 -2.71 -7.81
N GLN A 215 -23.19 -2.67 -6.66
CA GLN A 215 -22.10 -3.61 -6.29
C GLN A 215 -21.00 -3.71 -7.35
N LYS A 216 -20.70 -2.57 -7.99
CA LYS A 216 -19.70 -2.48 -9.05
C LYS A 216 -18.57 -1.54 -8.63
N GLU A 217 -17.33 -1.98 -8.83
CA GLU A 217 -16.16 -1.16 -8.58
C GLU A 217 -15.79 -0.34 -9.82
N LEU A 218 -15.54 0.95 -9.61
CA LEU A 218 -15.07 1.85 -10.66
C LEU A 218 -13.54 1.77 -10.82
N SER A 219 -13.08 1.91 -12.04
CA SER A 219 -11.69 2.24 -12.35
C SER A 219 -11.49 3.73 -12.16
N GLU A 220 -10.65 4.13 -11.22
CA GLU A 220 -10.35 5.54 -10.93
C GLU A 220 -9.89 6.27 -12.19
N TYR A 221 -8.97 5.68 -12.95
CA TYR A 221 -8.47 6.26 -14.19
C TYR A 221 -9.59 6.57 -15.20
N LYS A 222 -10.45 5.58 -15.47
CA LYS A 222 -11.56 5.76 -16.40
C LYS A 222 -12.58 6.77 -15.88
N ALA A 223 -12.92 6.68 -14.59
CA ALA A 223 -13.91 7.55 -13.98
C ALA A 223 -13.45 9.01 -13.98
N ILE A 224 -12.21 9.28 -13.57
CA ILE A 224 -11.66 10.63 -13.57
C ILE A 224 -11.62 11.21 -15.00
N GLY A 225 -11.17 10.44 -16.01
CA GLY A 225 -11.15 10.89 -17.40
C GLY A 225 -12.55 11.28 -17.88
N MET A 226 -13.55 10.40 -17.64
CA MET A 226 -14.94 10.68 -18.04
C MET A 226 -15.53 11.90 -17.30
N ILE A 227 -15.17 12.12 -16.03
CA ILE A 227 -15.60 13.30 -15.28
C ILE A 227 -14.92 14.56 -15.85
N GLN A 228 -13.63 14.47 -16.16
CA GLN A 228 -12.88 15.58 -16.76
C GLN A 228 -13.50 16.06 -18.06
N ASP A 229 -13.96 15.15 -18.92
CA ASP A 229 -14.65 15.45 -20.18
C ASP A 229 -15.98 16.20 -19.94
N HIS A 230 -16.56 16.09 -18.74
CA HIS A 230 -17.83 16.74 -18.39
C HIS A 230 -17.68 18.03 -17.56
N LEU A 231 -16.45 18.43 -17.19
CA LEU A 231 -16.24 19.61 -16.33
C LEU A 231 -16.78 20.89 -16.95
N SER A 232 -16.61 21.09 -18.26
CA SER A 232 -17.11 22.30 -18.94
C SER A 232 -18.62 22.42 -18.88
N ILE A 233 -19.33 21.30 -19.07
CA ILE A 233 -20.80 21.27 -19.00
C ILE A 233 -21.27 21.48 -17.55
N LEU A 234 -20.57 20.88 -16.59
CA LEU A 234 -20.84 21.08 -15.17
C LEU A 234 -20.63 22.54 -14.77
N TYR A 235 -19.56 23.18 -15.24
CA TYR A 235 -19.31 24.60 -14.99
C TYR A 235 -20.47 25.49 -15.52
N GLN A 236 -20.85 25.32 -16.79
CA GLN A 236 -21.94 26.07 -17.38
C GLN A 236 -23.29 25.87 -16.64
N SER A 237 -23.51 24.66 -16.10
CA SER A 237 -24.76 24.39 -15.37
C SER A 237 -24.83 25.04 -13.99
N ILE A 238 -23.68 25.39 -13.38
CA ILE A 238 -23.62 26.10 -12.08
C ILE A 238 -24.26 27.47 -12.21
N GLU A 239 -24.08 28.14 -13.35
CA GLU A 239 -24.65 29.48 -13.61
C GLU A 239 -26.15 29.42 -13.92
N GLN A 240 -26.67 28.26 -14.31
CA GLN A 240 -28.09 28.12 -14.68
C GLN A 240 -28.97 27.81 -13.46
N ASN A 241 -28.93 26.61 -12.95
CA ASN A 241 -29.65 26.21 -11.74
C ASN A 241 -29.27 24.81 -11.25
N THR A 242 -29.66 24.49 -10.00
CA THR A 242 -29.38 23.20 -9.34
C THR A 242 -30.01 21.99 -10.06
N GLN A 243 -31.13 22.18 -10.77
CA GLN A 243 -31.78 21.06 -11.48
C GLN A 243 -30.96 20.60 -12.67
N GLU A 244 -30.33 21.51 -13.41
CA GLU A 244 -29.47 21.17 -14.54
C GLU A 244 -28.20 20.43 -14.06
N ILE A 245 -27.57 20.87 -12.97
CA ILE A 245 -26.45 20.14 -12.35
C ILE A 245 -26.88 18.71 -12.01
N THR A 246 -28.06 18.55 -11.40
CA THR A 246 -28.58 17.25 -11.01
C THR A 246 -28.77 16.33 -12.22
N LYS A 247 -29.34 16.82 -13.32
CA LYS A 247 -29.50 16.05 -14.57
C LYS A 247 -28.15 15.57 -15.11
N ILE A 248 -27.12 16.43 -15.13
CA ILE A 248 -25.79 16.11 -15.60
C ILE A 248 -25.13 15.05 -14.70
N LEU A 249 -25.24 15.20 -13.38
CA LEU A 249 -24.70 14.22 -12.43
C LEU A 249 -25.39 12.84 -12.53
N ILE A 250 -26.70 12.81 -12.76
CA ILE A 250 -27.45 11.57 -13.01
C ILE A 250 -26.98 10.91 -14.32
N ARG A 251 -26.84 11.69 -15.39
CA ARG A 251 -26.30 11.18 -16.67
C ARG A 251 -24.89 10.62 -16.50
N LEU A 252 -24.04 11.34 -15.79
CA LEU A 252 -22.67 10.91 -15.47
C LEU A 252 -22.64 9.62 -14.65
N PHE A 253 -23.56 9.48 -13.67
CA PHE A 253 -23.71 8.25 -12.90
C PHE A 253 -23.98 7.03 -13.78
N TYR A 254 -24.93 7.11 -14.71
CA TYR A 254 -25.24 6.02 -15.64
C TYR A 254 -24.09 5.74 -16.61
N LEU A 255 -23.42 6.77 -17.09
CA LEU A 255 -22.26 6.65 -17.95
C LEU A 255 -21.11 5.91 -17.24
N LEU A 256 -20.79 6.31 -16.01
CA LEU A 256 -19.77 5.66 -15.19
C LEU A 256 -20.16 4.21 -14.84
N GLN A 257 -21.44 3.96 -14.53
CA GLN A 257 -21.94 2.61 -14.29
C GLN A 257 -21.73 1.69 -15.49
N LYS A 258 -21.88 2.18 -16.71
CA LYS A 258 -21.72 1.41 -17.97
C LYS A 258 -20.25 1.25 -18.36
N ASN A 259 -19.51 2.34 -18.41
CA ASN A 259 -18.20 2.40 -19.05
C ASN A 259 -17.03 2.54 -18.06
N GLY A 260 -17.28 3.04 -16.85
CA GLY A 260 -16.26 3.30 -15.84
C GLY A 260 -15.81 2.08 -15.02
N ARG A 261 -16.29 0.89 -15.34
CA ARG A 261 -16.02 -0.31 -14.53
C ARG A 261 -14.55 -0.70 -14.53
N LYS A 262 -14.10 -1.20 -13.37
CA LYS A 262 -12.80 -1.85 -13.24
C LYS A 262 -12.87 -3.21 -13.95
N SER A 263 -11.89 -3.49 -14.80
CA SER A 263 -11.80 -4.81 -15.45
C SER A 263 -11.34 -5.86 -14.43
N HIS A 264 -12.09 -6.94 -14.27
CA HIS A 264 -11.74 -8.08 -13.40
C HIS A 264 -10.69 -9.00 -14.06
N ARG A 265 -9.56 -8.44 -14.50
CA ARG A 265 -8.51 -9.22 -15.16
C ARG A 265 -7.69 -10.10 -14.21
N TYR A 266 -7.84 -9.96 -12.89
CA TYR A 266 -6.97 -10.62 -11.91
C TYR A 266 -7.75 -11.02 -10.65
N ASP A 267 -7.42 -12.19 -10.12
CA ASP A 267 -7.87 -12.69 -8.81
C ASP A 267 -7.20 -11.94 -7.64
N LYS A 268 -7.14 -10.63 -7.72
CA LYS A 268 -6.58 -9.81 -6.65
C LYS A 268 -7.70 -9.25 -5.80
N LYS A 269 -7.48 -9.30 -4.47
CA LYS A 269 -8.35 -8.62 -3.52
C LYS A 269 -8.42 -7.13 -3.88
N THR A 270 -9.62 -6.57 -3.82
CA THR A 270 -9.81 -5.13 -3.99
C THR A 270 -9.42 -4.38 -2.72
N VAL A 271 -9.30 -3.06 -2.78
CA VAL A 271 -9.08 -2.21 -1.59
C VAL A 271 -10.17 -2.45 -0.55
N PHE A 272 -11.41 -2.61 -1.00
CA PHE A 272 -12.55 -2.85 -0.11
C PHE A 272 -12.52 -4.22 0.54
N ASP A 273 -12.10 -5.26 -0.20
CA ASP A 273 -11.92 -6.60 0.36
C ASP A 273 -10.84 -6.60 1.45
N ILE A 274 -9.76 -5.82 1.26
CA ILE A 274 -8.66 -5.73 2.22
C ILE A 274 -9.09 -4.95 3.47
N LEU A 275 -9.81 -3.83 3.28
CA LEU A 275 -10.26 -3.00 4.39
C LEU A 275 -11.47 -3.59 5.15
N GLY A 276 -11.97 -4.74 4.73
CA GLY A 276 -13.13 -5.37 5.37
C GLY A 276 -14.41 -4.54 5.25
N VAL A 277 -14.49 -3.68 4.24
CA VAL A 277 -15.72 -2.90 3.98
C VAL A 277 -16.78 -3.89 3.53
N VAL A 278 -17.54 -4.39 4.49
CA VAL A 278 -18.66 -5.32 4.25
C VAL A 278 -19.83 -4.49 3.77
N TYR A 279 -20.09 -4.55 2.46
CA TYR A 279 -21.41 -4.19 1.97
C TYR A 279 -22.32 -5.40 2.17
N GLU A 280 -23.56 -5.21 2.60
CA GLU A 280 -24.57 -6.24 2.90
C GLU A 280 -24.70 -7.35 1.83
N TYR A 281 -24.10 -7.14 0.67
CA TYR A 281 -24.17 -8.02 -0.50
C TYR A 281 -23.03 -9.07 -0.60
N ASN A 282 -22.03 -9.06 0.25
CA ASN A 282 -20.92 -10.04 0.19
C ASN A 282 -21.37 -11.47 0.58
N GLY A 283 -22.51 -11.61 1.25
CA GLY A 283 -23.10 -12.91 1.58
C GLY A 283 -23.50 -13.76 0.36
N LEU A 284 -23.99 -13.12 -0.71
CA LEU A 284 -24.48 -13.82 -1.92
C LEU A 284 -23.35 -14.26 -2.87
N ARG A 285 -22.17 -13.62 -2.84
CA ARG A 285 -21.01 -14.03 -3.66
C ARG A 285 -20.34 -15.29 -3.14
N LYS A 286 -20.38 -15.55 -1.84
CA LYS A 286 -19.83 -16.79 -1.25
C LYS A 286 -20.67 -18.03 -1.59
N GLN A 287 -21.99 -17.87 -1.73
CA GLN A 287 -22.89 -18.98 -2.08
C GLN A 287 -22.80 -19.42 -3.55
N LYS A 288 -22.37 -18.53 -4.48
CA LYS A 288 -22.18 -18.90 -5.91
C LYS A 288 -20.85 -19.59 -6.23
N LYS A 289 -19.90 -19.64 -5.29
CA LYS A 289 -18.62 -20.35 -5.48
C LYS A 289 -18.60 -21.77 -4.90
N THR A 290 -19.70 -22.20 -4.26
CA THR A 290 -19.86 -23.53 -3.67
C THR A 290 -20.98 -24.37 -4.32
N ALA A 291 -21.47 -23.96 -5.49
CA ALA A 291 -22.40 -24.73 -6.31
C ALA A 291 -21.78 -25.14 -7.65
#